data_f8093e8f81e3917ee9f1a1cb678d8b45
#
_entry.id   f8093e8f81e3917ee9f1a1cb678d8b45
#
_cell.length_a   1.000
_cell.length_b   1.000
_cell.length_c   1.000
_cell.angle_alpha   90.00
_cell.angle_beta   90.00
_cell.angle_gamma   90.00
#
_symmetry.space_group_name_H-M   'P 1'
#
loop_
_entity.id
_entity.type
_entity.pdbx_description
1 polymer ?
#
loop_
_entity_poly.entity_id
_entity_poly.type
_entity_poly.pdbx_seq_one_letter_code
_entity_poly.pdbx_strand_id
1 'polypeptide(L)'
;MKSYIELKDLEITTNIGTYQAGEVVPSAHILDLRLTISPRYVFIDEDLMERVFDYDPLIAKISKTASNGHYETQERLITKIAFLCAENEEVIAADIYLRKFPVSPETGTLGVRLKIDQDDLQALKT
;
A
#
# COMPACT_ATOMS: atom_id res chain seq x y z
N MET A 1 2.06 -19.76 14.32
CA MET A 1 2.84 -18.56 13.91
C MET A 1 2.04 -17.70 12.96
N LYS A 2 2.24 -16.40 13.07
CA LYS A 2 1.74 -15.43 12.09
C LYS A 2 2.93 -14.65 11.56
N SER A 3 2.90 -14.29 10.29
CA SER A 3 4.00 -13.56 9.67
C SER A 3 3.48 -12.48 8.74
N TYR A 4 4.23 -11.40 8.69
CA TYR A 4 3.86 -10.21 7.94
C TYR A 4 5.06 -9.65 7.19
N ILE A 5 4.79 -9.05 6.05
CA ILE A 5 5.70 -8.09 5.41
C ILE A 5 5.17 -6.72 5.76
N GLU A 6 6.02 -5.85 6.28
CA GLU A 6 5.60 -4.50 6.67
C GLU A 6 6.47 -3.47 5.96
N LEU A 7 5.83 -2.64 5.16
CA LEU A 7 6.42 -1.48 4.50
C LEU A 7 5.90 -0.25 5.22
N LYS A 8 6.80 0.60 5.70
CA LYS A 8 6.42 1.77 6.49
C LYS A 8 7.01 3.04 5.93
N ASP A 9 6.21 4.12 5.99
CA ASP A 9 6.65 5.48 5.67
C ASP A 9 7.21 5.62 4.26
N LEU A 10 6.66 4.88 3.31
CA LEU A 10 7.06 5.03 1.92
C LEU A 10 6.40 6.27 1.33
N GLU A 11 7.20 7.27 0.99
CA GLU A 11 6.72 8.44 0.27
C GLU A 11 6.58 8.06 -1.20
N ILE A 12 5.35 8.17 -1.72
CA ILE A 12 5.05 7.82 -3.12
C ILE A 12 4.76 9.08 -3.92
N THR A 13 5.24 9.10 -5.16
CA THR A 13 4.95 10.19 -6.09
C THR A 13 3.55 10.01 -6.64
N THR A 14 2.68 11.00 -6.39
CA THR A 14 1.28 10.95 -6.80
C THR A 14 0.82 12.30 -7.31
N ASN A 15 -0.38 12.30 -7.90
CA ASN A 15 -1.14 13.52 -8.20
C ASN A 15 -2.58 13.25 -7.74
N ILE A 16 -2.87 13.60 -6.49
CA ILE A 16 -4.16 13.33 -5.86
C ILE A 16 -4.82 14.64 -5.44
N GLY A 17 -6.08 14.76 -5.79
CA GLY A 17 -6.94 15.88 -5.38
C GLY A 17 -6.92 17.04 -6.35
N THR A 18 -7.89 17.91 -6.18
CA THR A 18 -8.03 19.18 -6.91
C THR A 18 -8.11 20.28 -5.86
N TYR A 19 -7.21 21.25 -5.95
CA TYR A 19 -7.09 22.31 -4.94
C TYR A 19 -7.29 23.68 -5.56
N GLN A 20 -7.94 24.54 -4.79
CA GLN A 20 -8.18 25.93 -5.17
C GLN A 20 -7.21 26.85 -4.43
N ALA A 21 -7.13 28.11 -4.89
CA ALA A 21 -6.28 29.10 -4.26
C ALA A 21 -6.64 29.25 -2.77
N GLY A 22 -5.64 29.26 -1.90
CA GLY A 22 -5.80 29.40 -0.46
C GLY A 22 -5.97 28.10 0.30
N GLU A 23 -6.18 26.98 -0.40
CA GLU A 23 -6.24 25.67 0.26
C GLU A 23 -4.84 25.13 0.54
N VAL A 24 -4.72 24.33 1.59
CA VAL A 24 -3.47 23.65 1.91
C VAL A 24 -3.29 22.47 0.96
N VAL A 25 -2.24 22.52 0.15
CA VAL A 25 -1.91 21.44 -0.79
C VAL A 25 -0.91 20.50 -0.14
N PRO A 26 -1.21 19.19 -0.06
CA PRO A 26 -0.25 18.23 0.47
C PRO A 26 1.04 18.22 -0.35
N SER A 27 2.17 18.13 0.35
CA SER A 27 3.49 17.99 -0.28
C SER A 27 3.93 16.54 -0.40
N ALA A 28 3.29 15.64 0.35
CA ALA A 28 3.66 14.23 0.36
C ALA A 28 2.43 13.33 0.54
N HIS A 29 2.50 12.16 -0.08
CA HIS A 29 1.62 11.04 0.20
C HIS A 29 2.49 9.88 0.67
N ILE A 30 2.12 9.30 1.80
CA ILE A 30 2.94 8.32 2.52
C ILE A 30 2.14 7.04 2.68
N LEU A 31 2.75 5.93 2.29
CA LEU A 31 2.12 4.61 2.31
C LEU A 31 2.74 3.73 3.38
N ASP A 32 1.87 3.12 4.19
CA ASP A 32 2.20 1.95 5.00
C ASP A 32 1.43 0.76 4.43
N LEU A 33 2.08 -0.38 4.34
CA LEU A 33 1.49 -1.59 3.82
C LEU A 33 1.89 -2.75 4.70
N ARG A 34 0.90 -3.52 5.16
CA ARG A 34 1.15 -4.74 5.92
C ARG A 34 0.50 -5.89 5.19
N LEU A 35 1.31 -6.85 4.77
CA LEU A 35 0.84 -8.05 4.08
C LEU A 35 0.94 -9.22 5.03
N THR A 36 -0.14 -9.98 5.17
CA THR A 36 -0.11 -11.27 5.85
C THR A 36 0.30 -12.32 4.85
N ILE A 37 1.33 -13.10 5.19
CA ILE A 37 1.83 -14.19 4.36
C ILE A 37 2.01 -15.44 5.21
N SER A 38 2.11 -16.60 4.55
CA SER A 38 2.39 -17.85 5.26
C SER A 38 3.72 -17.77 6.00
N PRO A 39 3.80 -18.24 7.26
CA PRO A 39 5.05 -18.28 7.99
C PRO A 39 6.17 -19.03 7.28
N ARG A 40 5.87 -19.94 6.36
CA ARG A 40 6.89 -20.67 5.60
C ARG A 40 7.81 -19.77 4.79
N TYR A 41 7.36 -18.53 4.48
CA TYR A 41 8.16 -17.56 3.73
C TYR A 41 9.04 -16.67 4.62
N VAL A 42 8.91 -16.81 5.95
CA VAL A 42 9.65 -15.99 6.92
C VAL A 42 10.49 -16.88 7.83
N PHE A 43 9.89 -17.96 8.33
CA PHE A 43 10.56 -18.94 9.19
C PHE A 43 11.19 -20.02 8.30
N ILE A 44 12.35 -19.68 7.71
CA ILE A 44 13.03 -20.50 6.69
C ILE A 44 14.19 -21.27 7.31
N ASP A 45 14.46 -22.45 6.77
CA ASP A 45 15.55 -23.34 7.23
C ASP A 45 16.82 -23.23 6.40
N GLU A 46 16.75 -22.54 5.25
CA GLU A 46 17.90 -22.28 4.39
C GLU A 46 17.87 -20.81 3.96
N ASP A 47 19.04 -20.19 3.94
CA ASP A 47 19.16 -18.77 3.55
C ASP A 47 19.20 -18.63 2.02
N LEU A 48 18.02 -18.79 1.40
CA LEU A 48 17.86 -18.76 -0.05
C LEU A 48 16.72 -17.82 -0.43
N MET A 49 16.92 -17.01 -1.48
CA MET A 49 15.90 -16.09 -1.99
C MET A 49 14.63 -16.82 -2.44
N GLU A 50 14.75 -18.04 -2.92
CA GLU A 50 13.58 -18.82 -3.35
C GLU A 50 12.70 -19.32 -2.20
N ARG A 51 13.15 -19.16 -0.96
CA ARG A 51 12.39 -19.52 0.25
C ARG A 51 11.51 -18.39 0.76
N VAL A 52 11.73 -17.17 0.30
CA VAL A 52 11.05 -15.98 0.80
C VAL A 52 10.07 -15.42 -0.26
N PHE A 53 9.16 -14.57 0.18
CA PHE A 53 8.30 -13.84 -0.73
C PHE A 53 9.08 -12.65 -1.31
N ASP A 54 9.17 -12.57 -2.64
CA ASP A 54 9.79 -11.44 -3.32
C ASP A 54 8.77 -10.30 -3.45
N TYR A 55 8.90 -9.29 -2.58
CA TYR A 55 8.00 -8.14 -2.54
C TYR A 55 8.45 -6.99 -3.47
N ASP A 56 9.64 -7.03 -4.03
CA ASP A 56 10.15 -5.93 -4.86
C ASP A 56 9.28 -5.64 -6.08
N PRO A 57 8.76 -6.64 -6.83
CA PRO A 57 7.87 -6.36 -7.95
C PRO A 57 6.57 -5.67 -7.54
N LEU A 58 6.01 -6.03 -6.37
CA LEU A 58 4.80 -5.40 -5.86
C LEU A 58 5.04 -3.92 -5.54
N ILE A 59 6.14 -3.62 -4.85
CA ILE A 59 6.50 -2.23 -4.51
C ILE A 59 6.68 -1.41 -5.78
N ALA A 60 7.36 -1.96 -6.79
CA ALA A 60 7.56 -1.28 -8.07
C ALA A 60 6.23 -0.99 -8.78
N LYS A 61 5.30 -1.93 -8.78
CA LYS A 61 3.97 -1.75 -9.38
C LYS A 61 3.15 -0.70 -8.63
N ILE A 62 3.22 -0.69 -7.31
CA ILE A 62 2.55 0.32 -6.50
C ILE A 62 3.06 1.71 -6.85
N SER A 63 4.37 1.90 -6.90
CA SER A 63 4.98 3.19 -7.22
C SER A 63 4.60 3.66 -8.63
N LYS A 64 4.59 2.75 -9.59
CA LYS A 64 4.19 3.05 -10.96
C LYS A 64 2.72 3.43 -11.04
N THR A 65 1.85 2.69 -10.37
CA THR A 65 0.40 2.96 -10.34
C THR A 65 0.11 4.29 -9.68
N ALA A 66 0.80 4.61 -8.59
CA ALA A 66 0.64 5.87 -7.86
C ALA A 66 0.99 7.07 -8.73
N SER A 67 2.04 6.99 -9.55
CA SER A 67 2.50 8.08 -10.39
C SER A 67 1.79 8.17 -11.75
N ASN A 68 0.92 7.23 -12.05
CA ASN A 68 0.26 7.15 -13.37
C ASN A 68 -1.05 7.94 -13.40
N GLY A 69 -0.96 9.19 -13.82
CA GLY A 69 -2.12 10.05 -14.01
C GLY A 69 -2.58 10.74 -12.73
N HIS A 70 -3.83 11.18 -12.75
CA HIS A 70 -4.45 11.94 -11.68
C HIS A 70 -5.51 11.12 -10.96
N TYR A 71 -5.58 11.27 -9.64
CA TYR A 71 -6.64 10.70 -8.80
C TYR A 71 -7.37 11.82 -8.06
N GLU A 72 -8.68 11.74 -7.98
CA GLU A 72 -9.44 12.71 -7.18
C GLU A 72 -9.34 12.40 -5.69
N THR A 73 -9.17 11.12 -5.31
CA THR A 73 -9.22 10.67 -3.92
C THR A 73 -8.11 9.67 -3.59
N GLN A 74 -7.70 9.64 -2.33
CA GLN A 74 -6.81 8.60 -1.81
C GLN A 74 -7.47 7.22 -1.91
N GLU A 75 -8.78 7.16 -1.71
CA GLU A 75 -9.56 5.91 -1.76
C GLU A 75 -9.43 5.21 -3.10
N ARG A 76 -9.42 5.96 -4.20
CA ARG A 76 -9.26 5.34 -5.52
C ARG A 76 -7.90 4.69 -5.68
N LEU A 77 -6.84 5.34 -5.21
CA LEU A 77 -5.50 4.76 -5.26
C LEU A 77 -5.39 3.54 -4.35
N ILE A 78 -5.97 3.60 -3.14
CA ILE A 78 -6.00 2.46 -2.23
C ILE A 78 -6.68 1.26 -2.89
N THR A 79 -7.79 1.48 -3.60
CA THR A 79 -8.49 0.42 -4.31
C THR A 79 -7.57 -0.27 -5.33
N LYS A 80 -6.82 0.52 -6.09
CA LYS A 80 -5.86 -0.03 -7.05
C LYS A 80 -4.73 -0.81 -6.37
N ILE A 81 -4.23 -0.30 -5.24
CA ILE A 81 -3.21 -1.00 -4.46
C ILE A 81 -3.74 -2.33 -3.94
N ALA A 82 -5.00 -2.37 -3.50
CA ALA A 82 -5.64 -3.61 -3.05
C ALA A 82 -5.65 -4.68 -4.14
N PHE A 83 -5.98 -4.31 -5.38
CA PHE A 83 -5.94 -5.25 -6.50
C PHE A 83 -4.51 -5.70 -6.83
N LEU A 84 -3.52 -4.82 -6.69
CA LEU A 84 -2.13 -5.21 -6.88
C LEU A 84 -1.69 -6.25 -5.83
N CYS A 85 -2.09 -6.07 -4.58
CA CYS A 85 -1.85 -7.06 -3.53
C CYS A 85 -2.48 -8.40 -3.88
N ALA A 86 -3.71 -8.38 -4.41
CA ALA A 86 -4.45 -9.59 -4.77
C ALA A 86 -3.82 -10.35 -5.95
N GLU A 87 -2.99 -9.71 -6.76
CA GLU A 87 -2.27 -10.40 -7.85
C GLU A 87 -1.23 -11.40 -7.34
N ASN A 88 -0.85 -11.33 -6.07
CA ASN A 88 0.18 -12.19 -5.49
C ASN A 88 -0.46 -13.33 -4.70
N GLU A 89 -0.24 -14.56 -5.13
CA GLU A 89 -0.81 -15.75 -4.47
C GLU A 89 -0.36 -15.89 -3.02
N GLU A 90 0.86 -15.45 -2.73
CA GLU A 90 1.46 -15.55 -1.39
C GLU A 90 0.79 -14.64 -0.36
N VAL A 91 0.11 -13.59 -0.82
CA VAL A 91 -0.54 -12.63 0.06
C VAL A 91 -1.92 -13.15 0.48
N ILE A 92 -2.11 -13.29 1.79
CA ILE A 92 -3.34 -13.82 2.37
C ILE A 92 -4.30 -12.70 2.77
N ALA A 93 -3.75 -11.62 3.32
CA ALA A 93 -4.52 -10.46 3.77
C ALA A 93 -3.65 -9.22 3.66
N ALA A 94 -4.25 -8.04 3.68
CA ALA A 94 -3.51 -6.79 3.57
C ALA A 94 -4.13 -5.70 4.43
N ASP A 95 -3.28 -4.82 4.95
CA ASP A 95 -3.67 -3.60 5.64
C ASP A 95 -2.94 -2.46 4.93
N ILE A 96 -3.70 -1.54 4.34
CA ILE A 96 -3.19 -0.47 3.50
C ILE A 96 -3.55 0.86 4.16
N TYR A 97 -2.55 1.67 4.46
CA TYR A 97 -2.75 3.00 5.04
C TYR A 97 -2.05 4.04 4.18
N LEU A 98 -2.84 4.90 3.55
CA LEU A 98 -2.34 5.99 2.72
C LEU A 98 -2.74 7.31 3.36
N ARG A 99 -1.77 8.20 3.59
CA ARG A 99 -2.00 9.49 4.23
C ARG A 99 -1.30 10.61 3.50
N LYS A 100 -1.88 11.78 3.59
CA LYS A 100 -1.32 13.02 3.02
C LYS A 100 -0.78 13.92 4.12
N PHE A 101 0.25 14.69 3.79
CA PHE A 101 0.89 15.66 4.67
C PHE A 101 1.28 16.89 3.86
N PRO A 102 1.08 18.13 4.37
CA PRO A 102 0.27 18.48 5.53
C PRO A 102 -1.22 18.62 5.20
N VAL A 103 -2.08 18.66 6.22
CA VAL A 103 -3.52 18.93 6.07
C VAL A 103 -3.91 20.29 6.62
N SER A 104 -3.06 20.86 7.44
CA SER A 104 -3.14 22.21 7.98
C SER A 104 -1.78 22.87 7.70
N PRO A 105 -1.63 24.19 7.77
CA PRO A 105 -0.33 24.80 7.43
C PRO A 105 0.82 24.16 8.20
N GLU A 106 1.69 23.48 7.46
CA GLU A 106 2.92 22.83 7.93
C GLU A 106 2.74 21.67 8.91
N THR A 107 1.51 21.17 9.10
CA THR A 107 1.28 20.15 10.14
C THR A 107 0.14 19.21 9.77
N GLY A 108 0.15 18.05 10.43
CA GLY A 108 -0.91 17.05 10.41
C GLY A 108 -0.90 16.14 9.20
N THR A 109 -1.24 14.88 9.44
CA THR A 109 -1.52 13.92 8.39
C THR A 109 -2.99 13.53 8.43
N LEU A 110 -3.53 13.20 7.27
CA LEU A 110 -4.87 12.66 7.15
C LEU A 110 -4.82 11.49 6.20
N GLY A 111 -5.28 10.35 6.65
CA GLY A 111 -5.20 9.15 5.84
C GLY A 111 -6.44 8.30 5.86
N VAL A 112 -6.43 7.32 4.95
CA VAL A 112 -7.46 6.31 4.82
C VAL A 112 -6.80 4.94 5.00
N ARG A 113 -7.39 4.11 5.83
CA ARG A 113 -6.91 2.75 6.09
C ARG A 113 -7.94 1.75 5.60
N LEU A 114 -7.48 0.78 4.84
CA LEU A 114 -8.30 -0.33 4.38
C LEU A 114 -7.68 -1.62 4.87
N LYS A 115 -8.41 -2.35 5.70
CA LYS A 115 -8.02 -3.69 6.15
C LYS A 115 -8.80 -4.71 5.34
N ILE A 116 -8.08 -5.60 4.67
CA ILE A 116 -8.63 -6.61 3.79
C ILE A 116 -8.32 -7.96 4.40
N ASP A 117 -9.33 -8.65 4.89
CA ASP A 117 -9.13 -9.98 5.47
C ASP A 117 -8.97 -11.04 4.37
N GLN A 118 -8.77 -12.28 4.78
CA GLN A 118 -8.51 -13.37 3.84
C GLN A 118 -9.65 -13.57 2.85
N ASP A 119 -10.90 -13.53 3.31
CA ASP A 119 -12.07 -13.75 2.45
C ASP A 119 -12.23 -12.61 1.44
N ASP A 120 -12.08 -11.38 1.90
CA ASP A 120 -12.17 -10.21 1.03
C ASP A 120 -11.08 -10.22 -0.04
N LEU A 121 -9.84 -10.53 0.37
CA LEU A 121 -8.73 -10.57 -0.59
C LEU A 121 -8.92 -11.70 -1.60
N GLN A 122 -9.38 -12.86 -1.15
CA GLN A 122 -9.67 -13.98 -2.04
C GLN A 122 -10.72 -13.61 -3.09
N ALA A 123 -11.74 -12.84 -2.70
CA ALA A 123 -12.76 -12.35 -3.63
C ALA A 123 -12.15 -11.43 -4.71
N LEU A 124 -11.14 -10.63 -4.36
CA LEU A 124 -10.45 -9.76 -5.33
C LEU A 124 -9.59 -10.56 -6.30
N LYS A 125 -9.15 -11.75 -5.94
CA LYS A 125 -8.30 -12.61 -6.78
C LYS A 125 -9.05 -13.27 -7.94
N THR A 126 -10.37 -13.32 -7.86
CA THR A 126 -11.19 -14.01 -8.87
C THR A 126 -11.64 -13.10 -10.01
#